data_e51cd78bf90a4fc183e883163910b486
#
_entry.id   e51cd78bf90a4fc183e883163910b486
#
_cell.length_a   1.000
_cell.length_b   1.000
_cell.length_c   1.000
_cell.angle_alpha   90.00
_cell.angle_beta   90.00
_cell.angle_gamma   90.00
#
_symmetry.space_group_name_H-M   'P 1'
#
loop_
_entity.id
_entity.type
_entity.pdbx_description
1 polymer ?
#
loop_
_entity_poly.entity_id
_entity_poly.type
_entity_poly.pdbx_seq_one_letter_code
_entity_poly.pdbx_strand_id
1 'polypeptide(L)'
;MDTIRWGIMGTGNIAHKFARGLALLPDTEIVAVGSRRQETADTFGDEFSVPHRHASYDALVGDGDVDVVYVSTPHTFHRDNTLLALEAGKHVLCEKPFAINARQARDMVEAARDKGRFLMDAVWSRFLPTHVRAREILASGVLGEIRMVHADFGFRGTVDPRQRLFNPELGGGALLDVGIYDVQLASMVFGEAPTEIAALTSIGSTGVDEQSAMLLEYSGGRMAQLSCAIRTTTHHEASFFGTEGRLRLEAPWWRGTALTVWMRPGPEGGETSHHPYEGNGYQHEAAEVMVCLRAGKLESDIMPLDETLSLMETLDAVRAQWGLVYPME
;
A
#
# COMPACT_ATOMS: atom_id res chain seq x y z
N MET A 1 13.21 0.05 25.42
CA MET A 1 12.38 -0.81 24.56
C MET A 1 13.34 -1.54 23.65
N ASP A 2 13.06 -2.78 23.32
CA ASP A 2 14.00 -3.53 22.49
C ASP A 2 14.04 -2.98 21.06
N THR A 3 15.22 -2.85 20.49
CA THR A 3 15.42 -2.41 19.11
C THR A 3 14.83 -3.44 18.15
N ILE A 4 14.02 -3.00 17.19
CA ILE A 4 13.50 -3.85 16.12
C ILE A 4 14.52 -3.89 14.98
N ARG A 5 14.94 -5.09 14.60
CA ARG A 5 15.99 -5.34 13.61
C ARG A 5 15.38 -5.72 12.26
N TRP A 6 15.59 -4.86 11.27
CA TRP A 6 15.00 -4.99 9.95
C TRP A 6 15.95 -5.67 8.95
N GLY A 7 15.39 -6.59 8.17
CA GLY A 7 16.00 -7.12 6.96
C GLY A 7 15.32 -6.53 5.73
N ILE A 8 16.07 -6.01 4.79
CA ILE A 8 15.56 -5.44 3.56
C ILE A 8 15.67 -6.45 2.42
N MET A 9 14.56 -6.92 1.89
CA MET A 9 14.51 -7.87 0.77
C MET A 9 14.29 -7.12 -0.55
N GLY A 10 15.36 -6.97 -1.33
CA GLY A 10 15.41 -6.16 -2.55
C GLY A 10 16.06 -4.81 -2.34
N THR A 11 16.69 -4.28 -3.39
CA THR A 11 17.49 -3.04 -3.37
C THR A 11 17.00 -2.04 -4.42
N GLY A 12 15.68 -2.02 -4.67
CA GLY A 12 15.04 -1.10 -5.59
C GLY A 12 14.79 0.28 -4.98
N ASN A 13 14.25 1.20 -5.79
CA ASN A 13 13.97 2.58 -5.35
C ASN A 13 13.10 2.66 -4.08
N ILE A 14 12.14 1.74 -3.93
CA ILE A 14 11.27 1.73 -2.76
C ILE A 14 12.04 1.31 -1.50
N ALA A 15 12.96 0.35 -1.59
CA ALA A 15 13.82 -0.04 -0.50
C ALA A 15 14.66 1.15 0.03
N HIS A 16 15.21 1.98 -0.87
CA HIS A 16 15.96 3.18 -0.48
C HIS A 16 15.06 4.22 0.21
N LYS A 17 13.83 4.40 -0.26
CA LYS A 17 12.86 5.31 0.39
C LYS A 17 12.50 4.80 1.79
N PHE A 18 12.19 3.51 1.91
CA PHE A 18 11.87 2.89 3.19
C PHE A 18 13.04 3.00 4.18
N ALA A 19 14.27 2.67 3.75
CA ALA A 19 15.45 2.77 4.59
C ALA A 19 15.70 4.21 5.10
N ARG A 20 15.50 5.23 4.25
CA ARG A 20 15.58 6.64 4.68
C ARG A 20 14.48 7.02 5.66
N GLY A 21 13.27 6.49 5.48
CA GLY A 21 12.17 6.67 6.43
C GLY A 21 12.48 6.01 7.77
N LEU A 22 12.94 4.76 7.73
CA LEU A 22 13.25 3.98 8.92
C LEU A 22 14.35 4.65 9.78
N ALA A 23 15.33 5.30 9.17
CA ALA A 23 16.39 6.05 9.86
C ALA A 23 15.88 7.22 10.72
N LEU A 24 14.62 7.64 10.58
CA LEU A 24 13.99 8.68 11.41
C LEU A 24 13.35 8.12 12.68
N LEU A 25 13.27 6.81 12.82
CA LEU A 25 12.65 6.17 13.98
C LEU A 25 13.67 5.79 15.03
N PRO A 26 13.38 6.03 16.31
CA PRO A 26 14.19 5.49 17.39
C PRO A 26 13.98 3.97 17.54
N ASP A 27 14.89 3.30 18.20
CA ASP A 27 14.80 1.88 18.53
C ASP A 27 14.57 0.97 17.31
N THR A 28 15.23 1.29 16.18
CA THR A 28 15.17 0.52 14.94
C THR A 28 16.56 0.46 14.28
N GLU A 29 16.84 -0.64 13.61
CA GLU A 29 18.12 -0.85 12.91
C GLU A 29 17.88 -1.68 11.64
N ILE A 30 18.55 -1.31 10.54
CA ILE A 30 18.65 -2.16 9.34
C ILE A 30 19.88 -3.01 9.52
N VAL A 31 19.69 -4.27 9.94
CA VAL A 31 20.81 -5.19 10.23
C VAL A 31 21.23 -6.00 9.02
N ALA A 32 20.32 -6.23 8.08
CA ALA A 32 20.58 -7.06 6.91
C ALA A 32 19.94 -6.55 5.65
N VAL A 33 20.57 -6.79 4.49
CA VAL A 33 19.99 -6.59 3.17
C VAL A 33 20.23 -7.82 2.30
N GLY A 34 19.22 -8.23 1.55
CA GLY A 34 19.30 -9.33 0.58
C GLY A 34 19.01 -8.86 -0.84
N SER A 35 19.82 -9.29 -1.77
CA SER A 35 19.63 -9.07 -3.20
C SER A 35 20.04 -10.31 -3.99
N ARG A 36 19.59 -10.42 -5.24
CA ARG A 36 19.99 -11.52 -6.15
C ARG A 36 21.43 -11.41 -6.64
N ARG A 37 22.12 -10.34 -6.34
CA ARG A 37 23.52 -10.09 -6.68
C ARG A 37 24.23 -9.44 -5.49
N GLN A 38 25.40 -9.94 -5.14
CA GLN A 38 26.21 -9.40 -4.05
C GLN A 38 26.51 -7.90 -4.25
N GLU A 39 26.90 -7.50 -5.45
CA GLU A 39 27.23 -6.12 -5.79
C GLU A 39 26.09 -5.12 -5.42
N THR A 40 24.82 -5.49 -5.67
CA THR A 40 23.69 -4.63 -5.33
C THR A 40 23.37 -4.63 -3.85
N ALA A 41 23.63 -5.72 -3.15
CA ALA A 41 23.57 -5.78 -1.68
C ALA A 41 24.66 -4.93 -1.05
N ASP A 42 25.88 -4.98 -1.58
CA ASP A 42 27.02 -4.19 -1.11
C ASP A 42 26.78 -2.69 -1.32
N THR A 43 26.32 -2.29 -2.50
CA THR A 43 25.98 -0.89 -2.82
C THR A 43 24.93 -0.33 -1.85
N PHE A 44 23.87 -1.08 -1.60
CA PHE A 44 22.85 -0.69 -0.62
C PHE A 44 23.40 -0.66 0.80
N GLY A 45 24.19 -1.68 1.15
CA GLY A 45 24.84 -1.78 2.45
C GLY A 45 25.81 -0.63 2.73
N ASP A 46 26.53 -0.16 1.72
CA ASP A 46 27.43 1.00 1.85
C ASP A 46 26.65 2.30 2.04
N GLU A 47 25.54 2.50 1.31
CA GLU A 47 24.69 3.70 1.44
C GLU A 47 24.05 3.81 2.83
N PHE A 48 23.57 2.70 3.39
CA PHE A 48 22.80 2.68 4.64
C PHE A 48 23.58 2.10 5.84
N SER A 49 24.87 1.80 5.67
CA SER A 49 25.72 1.21 6.72
C SER A 49 25.19 -0.13 7.25
N VAL A 50 24.59 -0.95 6.36
CA VAL A 50 24.03 -2.24 6.73
C VAL A 50 25.16 -3.27 6.90
N PRO A 51 25.27 -3.92 8.08
CA PRO A 51 26.39 -4.82 8.36
C PRO A 51 26.30 -6.15 7.60
N HIS A 52 25.12 -6.77 7.52
CA HIS A 52 24.94 -8.08 6.88
C HIS A 52 24.40 -7.93 5.45
N ARG A 53 25.16 -8.43 4.47
CA ARG A 53 24.88 -8.24 3.04
C ARG A 53 24.82 -9.57 2.33
N HIS A 54 23.64 -9.98 1.92
CA HIS A 54 23.35 -11.31 1.37
C HIS A 54 23.12 -11.30 -0.12
N ALA A 55 23.75 -12.26 -0.84
CA ALA A 55 23.59 -12.44 -2.30
C ALA A 55 22.33 -13.23 -2.68
N SER A 56 21.50 -13.60 -1.70
CA SER A 56 20.23 -14.31 -1.93
C SER A 56 19.22 -13.93 -0.85
N TYR A 57 17.93 -14.16 -1.14
CA TYR A 57 16.87 -13.96 -0.17
C TYR A 57 16.82 -15.06 0.89
N ASP A 58 17.19 -16.30 0.53
CA ASP A 58 17.33 -17.41 1.49
C ASP A 58 18.38 -17.10 2.58
N ALA A 59 19.51 -16.52 2.20
CA ALA A 59 20.55 -16.13 3.16
C ALA A 59 20.06 -14.98 4.06
N LEU A 60 19.31 -14.01 3.52
CA LEU A 60 18.71 -12.92 4.30
C LEU A 60 17.74 -13.45 5.36
N VAL A 61 16.80 -14.31 4.97
CA VAL A 61 15.80 -14.83 5.93
C VAL A 61 16.38 -15.80 6.93
N GLY A 62 17.51 -16.46 6.58
CA GLY A 62 18.28 -17.30 7.48
C GLY A 62 19.11 -16.53 8.51
N ASP A 63 19.23 -15.21 8.37
CA ASP A 63 20.00 -14.37 9.31
C ASP A 63 19.30 -14.28 10.67
N GLY A 64 19.95 -14.77 11.73
CA GLY A 64 19.40 -14.82 13.09
C GLY A 64 19.21 -13.44 13.73
N ASP A 65 19.84 -12.40 13.19
CA ASP A 65 19.71 -11.04 13.71
C ASP A 65 18.51 -10.28 13.16
N VAL A 66 17.82 -10.80 12.14
CA VAL A 66 16.63 -10.17 11.55
C VAL A 66 15.37 -10.55 12.33
N ASP A 67 14.60 -9.57 12.79
CA ASP A 67 13.29 -9.75 13.42
C ASP A 67 12.15 -9.65 12.40
N VAL A 68 12.20 -8.65 11.51
CA VAL A 68 11.18 -8.37 10.52
C VAL A 68 11.79 -8.11 9.15
N VAL A 69 11.17 -8.64 8.10
CA VAL A 69 11.60 -8.47 6.71
C VAL A 69 10.65 -7.51 6.01
N TYR A 70 11.23 -6.47 5.40
CA TYR A 70 10.54 -5.62 4.44
C TYR A 70 10.70 -6.20 3.03
N VAL A 71 9.60 -6.70 2.45
CA VAL A 71 9.57 -7.26 1.10
C VAL A 71 9.31 -6.16 0.10
N SER A 72 10.33 -5.76 -0.66
CA SER A 72 10.31 -4.65 -1.62
C SER A 72 10.70 -5.06 -3.05
N THR A 73 10.44 -6.30 -3.36
CA THR A 73 10.68 -6.89 -4.68
C THR A 73 9.61 -6.47 -5.69
N PRO A 74 9.73 -6.77 -7.00
CA PRO A 74 8.61 -6.57 -7.92
C PRO A 74 7.37 -7.40 -7.53
N HIS A 75 6.18 -6.91 -7.84
CA HIS A 75 4.88 -7.44 -7.44
C HIS A 75 4.73 -8.95 -7.59
N THR A 76 5.25 -9.49 -8.68
CA THR A 76 5.17 -10.93 -9.03
C THR A 76 5.94 -11.84 -8.09
N PHE A 77 6.81 -11.29 -7.24
CA PHE A 77 7.61 -12.03 -6.27
C PHE A 77 7.16 -11.82 -4.82
N HIS A 78 6.14 -10.99 -4.57
CA HIS A 78 5.71 -10.68 -3.20
C HIS A 78 5.26 -11.93 -2.45
N ARG A 79 4.42 -12.77 -3.08
CA ARG A 79 3.94 -14.02 -2.49
C ARG A 79 5.10 -14.93 -2.07
N ASP A 80 5.95 -15.30 -3.01
CA ASP A 80 7.00 -16.29 -2.76
C ASP A 80 8.02 -15.78 -1.74
N ASN A 81 8.38 -14.50 -1.81
CA ASN A 81 9.31 -13.88 -0.88
C ASN A 81 8.70 -13.71 0.52
N THR A 82 7.40 -13.40 0.62
CA THR A 82 6.71 -13.34 1.91
C THR A 82 6.62 -14.72 2.55
N LEU A 83 6.24 -15.74 1.78
CA LEU A 83 6.21 -17.13 2.27
C LEU A 83 7.59 -17.58 2.75
N LEU A 84 8.65 -17.30 1.98
CA LEU A 84 10.02 -17.61 2.35
C LEU A 84 10.41 -16.97 3.71
N ALA A 85 10.05 -15.71 3.94
CA ALA A 85 10.33 -15.03 5.20
C ALA A 85 9.51 -15.59 6.37
N LEU A 86 8.22 -15.84 6.16
CA LEU A 86 7.32 -16.42 7.18
C LEU A 86 7.76 -17.84 7.57
N GLU A 87 8.16 -18.67 6.60
CA GLU A 87 8.68 -20.01 6.86
C GLU A 87 9.97 -20.01 7.66
N ALA A 88 10.83 -19.02 7.43
CA ALA A 88 12.03 -18.79 8.25
C ALA A 88 11.72 -18.19 9.63
N GLY A 89 10.45 -18.00 9.98
CA GLY A 89 10.00 -17.47 11.27
C GLY A 89 10.16 -15.97 11.43
N LYS A 90 10.28 -15.21 10.32
CA LYS A 90 10.36 -13.74 10.36
C LYS A 90 8.97 -13.11 10.33
N HIS A 91 8.84 -11.93 10.92
CA HIS A 91 7.72 -11.02 10.70
C HIS A 91 7.88 -10.34 9.34
N VAL A 92 6.78 -9.88 8.72
CA VAL A 92 6.84 -9.33 7.36
C VAL A 92 6.01 -8.06 7.23
N LEU A 93 6.61 -7.05 6.59
CA LEU A 93 5.94 -5.93 5.94
C LEU A 93 6.11 -6.11 4.43
N CYS A 94 5.01 -6.31 3.68
CA CYS A 94 5.06 -6.54 2.25
C CYS A 94 4.57 -5.33 1.46
N GLU A 95 5.35 -4.88 0.47
CA GLU A 95 4.96 -3.78 -0.41
C GLU A 95 3.65 -4.01 -1.15
N LYS A 96 2.96 -2.90 -1.43
CA LYS A 96 1.75 -2.88 -2.25
C LYS A 96 2.08 -2.95 -3.76
N PRO A 97 1.19 -3.53 -4.60
CA PRO A 97 0.05 -4.33 -4.21
C PRO A 97 0.52 -5.58 -3.48
N PHE A 98 -0.22 -6.01 -2.49
CA PHE A 98 0.20 -7.10 -1.61
C PHE A 98 0.58 -8.39 -2.36
N ALA A 99 -0.17 -8.69 -3.42
CA ALA A 99 0.08 -9.79 -4.33
C ALA A 99 -0.43 -9.44 -5.75
N ILE A 100 -0.30 -10.35 -6.70
CA ILE A 100 -0.89 -10.19 -8.04
C ILE A 100 -2.39 -10.45 -8.05
N ASN A 101 -2.88 -11.34 -7.18
CA ASN A 101 -4.30 -11.67 -7.05
C ASN A 101 -4.65 -12.12 -5.63
N ALA A 102 -5.96 -12.23 -5.36
CA ALA A 102 -6.48 -12.62 -4.05
C ALA A 102 -6.07 -14.05 -3.63
N ARG A 103 -5.88 -14.98 -4.56
CA ARG A 103 -5.41 -16.34 -4.26
C ARG A 103 -4.00 -16.29 -3.66
N GLN A 104 -3.08 -15.54 -4.27
CA GLN A 104 -1.73 -15.36 -3.75
C GLN A 104 -1.73 -14.65 -2.40
N ALA A 105 -2.57 -13.62 -2.24
CA ALA A 105 -2.74 -12.93 -0.96
C ALA A 105 -3.24 -13.88 0.15
N ARG A 106 -4.19 -14.75 -0.16
CA ARG A 106 -4.70 -15.75 0.78
C ARG A 106 -3.62 -16.72 1.23
N ASP A 107 -2.79 -17.23 0.31
CA ASP A 107 -1.64 -18.08 0.64
C ASP A 107 -0.73 -17.40 1.68
N MET A 108 -0.45 -16.09 1.50
CA MET A 108 0.41 -15.31 2.42
C MET A 108 -0.23 -15.12 3.79
N VAL A 109 -1.53 -14.78 3.83
CA VAL A 109 -2.27 -14.55 5.08
C VAL A 109 -2.41 -15.86 5.88
N GLU A 110 -2.76 -16.97 5.24
CA GLU A 110 -2.85 -18.28 5.87
C GLU A 110 -1.50 -18.70 6.45
N ALA A 111 -0.41 -18.55 5.69
CA ALA A 111 0.93 -18.86 6.18
C ALA A 111 1.33 -18.01 7.39
N ALA A 112 1.01 -16.70 7.40
CA ALA A 112 1.30 -15.83 8.54
C ALA A 112 0.55 -16.26 9.80
N ARG A 113 -0.74 -16.60 9.67
CA ARG A 113 -1.60 -17.09 10.75
C ARG A 113 -1.12 -18.43 11.27
N ASP A 114 -0.81 -19.38 10.39
CA ASP A 114 -0.33 -20.73 10.75
C ASP A 114 1.02 -20.69 11.46
N LYS A 115 1.92 -19.78 11.04
CA LYS A 115 3.23 -19.61 11.67
C LYS A 115 3.20 -18.72 12.92
N GLY A 116 2.08 -18.05 13.22
CA GLY A 116 1.99 -17.08 14.30
C GLY A 116 2.98 -15.92 14.10
N ARG A 117 3.08 -15.39 12.88
CA ARG A 117 3.96 -14.28 12.53
C ARG A 117 3.17 -13.07 12.08
N PHE A 118 3.68 -11.90 12.44
CA PHE A 118 3.09 -10.64 12.00
C PHE A 118 3.24 -10.50 10.49
N LEU A 119 2.16 -10.04 9.85
CA LEU A 119 2.15 -9.68 8.44
C LEU A 119 1.31 -8.42 8.25
N MET A 120 1.76 -7.49 7.41
CA MET A 120 1.02 -6.28 7.05
C MET A 120 1.28 -5.91 5.58
N ASP A 121 0.22 -5.44 4.91
CA ASP A 121 0.31 -4.79 3.60
C ASP A 121 0.82 -3.35 3.77
N ALA A 122 1.86 -2.98 3.03
CA ALA A 122 2.53 -1.68 3.10
C ALA A 122 1.77 -0.59 2.32
N VAL A 123 0.49 -0.41 2.63
CA VAL A 123 -0.30 0.72 2.14
C VAL A 123 0.03 1.97 2.96
N TRP A 124 1.24 2.45 2.80
CA TRP A 124 1.88 3.48 3.64
C TRP A 124 1.07 4.76 3.83
N SER A 125 0.26 5.16 2.82
CA SER A 125 -0.59 6.35 2.88
C SER A 125 -1.58 6.32 4.04
N ARG A 126 -2.07 5.13 4.46
CA ARG A 126 -2.97 4.98 5.61
C ARG A 126 -2.41 5.48 6.93
N PHE A 127 -1.10 5.45 7.06
CA PHE A 127 -0.41 5.77 8.29
C PHE A 127 0.05 7.24 8.36
N LEU A 128 -0.10 8.00 7.27
CA LEU A 128 0.24 9.41 7.24
C LEU A 128 -0.64 10.25 8.18
N PRO A 129 -0.09 11.29 8.85
CA PRO A 129 -0.85 12.12 9.78
C PRO A 129 -2.16 12.67 9.21
N THR A 130 -2.17 13.04 7.94
CA THR A 130 -3.37 13.53 7.24
C THR A 130 -4.46 12.44 7.14
N HIS A 131 -4.08 11.19 6.85
CA HIS A 131 -5.01 10.06 6.78
C HIS A 131 -5.47 9.61 8.17
N VAL A 132 -4.60 9.68 9.17
CA VAL A 132 -4.98 9.46 10.57
C VAL A 132 -6.06 10.47 10.96
N ARG A 133 -5.83 11.75 10.66
CA ARG A 133 -6.82 12.82 10.96
C ARG A 133 -8.13 12.62 10.19
N ALA A 134 -8.08 12.19 8.93
CA ALA A 134 -9.27 11.87 8.15
C ALA A 134 -10.10 10.76 8.81
N ARG A 135 -9.45 9.66 9.25
CA ARG A 135 -10.15 8.59 9.99
C ARG A 135 -10.78 9.07 11.30
N GLU A 136 -10.10 9.93 12.06
CA GLU A 136 -10.67 10.52 13.27
C GLU A 136 -11.94 11.33 12.98
N ILE A 137 -11.93 12.15 11.92
CA ILE A 137 -13.09 12.93 11.49
C ILE A 137 -14.23 12.02 11.05
N LEU A 138 -13.95 10.96 10.26
CA LEU A 138 -14.94 9.97 9.86
C LEU A 138 -15.55 9.27 11.09
N ALA A 139 -14.70 8.79 12.00
CA ALA A 139 -15.12 8.10 13.22
C ALA A 139 -15.94 9.00 14.18
N SER A 140 -15.72 10.31 14.16
CA SER A 140 -16.50 11.25 14.97
C SER A 140 -17.95 11.39 14.51
N GLY A 141 -18.28 10.95 13.30
CA GLY A 141 -19.61 11.08 12.70
C GLY A 141 -20.01 12.52 12.34
N VAL A 142 -19.13 13.49 12.47
CA VAL A 142 -19.46 14.91 12.24
C VAL A 142 -19.91 15.19 10.81
N LEU A 143 -19.46 14.40 9.83
CA LEU A 143 -19.86 14.54 8.43
C LEU A 143 -21.23 13.90 8.13
N GLY A 144 -21.86 13.27 9.13
CA GLY A 144 -23.04 12.44 8.93
C GLY A 144 -22.71 11.10 8.25
N GLU A 145 -23.69 10.50 7.59
CA GLU A 145 -23.45 9.29 6.80
C GLU A 145 -22.66 9.63 5.54
N ILE A 146 -21.51 8.96 5.34
CA ILE A 146 -20.75 9.12 4.09
C ILE A 146 -21.47 8.37 2.97
N ARG A 147 -21.95 9.13 1.96
CA ARG A 147 -22.72 8.61 0.84
C ARG A 147 -21.87 8.37 -0.42
N MET A 148 -20.79 9.14 -0.59
CA MET A 148 -19.96 9.05 -1.78
C MET A 148 -18.49 9.31 -1.48
N VAL A 149 -17.60 8.57 -2.16
CA VAL A 149 -16.15 8.77 -2.20
C VAL A 149 -15.73 9.02 -3.63
N HIS A 150 -14.93 10.06 -3.87
CA HIS A 150 -14.24 10.29 -5.13
C HIS A 150 -12.73 10.27 -4.88
N ALA A 151 -11.98 9.54 -5.71
CA ALA A 151 -10.51 9.57 -5.68
C ALA A 151 -9.92 9.36 -7.06
N ASP A 152 -8.78 9.97 -7.31
CA ASP A 152 -8.03 9.76 -8.53
C ASP A 152 -6.53 9.70 -8.28
N PHE A 153 -5.85 8.81 -9.01
CA PHE A 153 -4.40 8.77 -9.04
C PHE A 153 -3.90 8.47 -10.45
N GLY A 154 -3.46 9.48 -11.15
CA GLY A 154 -2.90 9.33 -12.49
C GLY A 154 -1.59 10.10 -12.67
N PHE A 155 -0.60 9.47 -13.28
CA PHE A 155 0.63 10.13 -13.70
C PHE A 155 1.05 9.70 -15.10
N ARG A 156 1.86 10.52 -15.77
CA ARG A 156 2.36 10.20 -17.09
C ARG A 156 3.68 9.45 -17.04
N GLY A 157 3.62 8.11 -17.20
CA GLY A 157 4.78 7.26 -17.44
C GLY A 157 5.20 7.25 -18.91
N THR A 158 6.47 6.93 -19.17
CA THR A 158 6.98 6.64 -20.51
C THR A 158 6.75 5.16 -20.81
N VAL A 159 6.13 4.85 -21.94
CA VAL A 159 5.92 3.46 -22.38
C VAL A 159 7.26 2.81 -22.71
N ASP A 160 7.64 1.85 -21.90
CA ASP A 160 8.77 0.96 -22.14
C ASP A 160 8.40 -0.44 -21.63
N PRO A 161 8.20 -1.43 -22.54
CA PRO A 161 7.79 -2.76 -22.13
C PRO A 161 8.85 -3.53 -21.31
N ARG A 162 10.08 -3.00 -21.21
CA ARG A 162 11.12 -3.55 -20.33
C ARG A 162 11.02 -3.04 -18.90
N GLN A 163 10.32 -1.93 -18.68
CA GLN A 163 10.12 -1.34 -17.36
C GLN A 163 8.89 -1.93 -16.68
N ARG A 164 8.97 -2.15 -15.37
CA ARG A 164 7.92 -2.77 -14.55
C ARG A 164 6.51 -2.23 -14.85
N LEU A 165 6.37 -0.92 -14.95
CA LEU A 165 5.07 -0.25 -15.09
C LEU A 165 4.28 -0.69 -16.34
N PHE A 166 4.97 -1.01 -17.42
CA PHE A 166 4.38 -1.42 -18.71
C PHE A 166 4.67 -2.89 -19.07
N ASN A 167 5.16 -3.68 -18.11
CA ASN A 167 5.51 -5.07 -18.34
C ASN A 167 4.54 -6.00 -17.59
N PRO A 168 3.70 -6.79 -18.31
CA PRO A 168 2.79 -7.73 -17.67
C PRO A 168 3.51 -8.84 -16.90
N GLU A 169 4.72 -9.25 -17.32
CA GLU A 169 5.55 -10.24 -16.60
C GLU A 169 6.04 -9.74 -15.22
N LEU A 170 5.92 -8.43 -14.97
CA LEU A 170 6.30 -7.81 -13.71
C LEU A 170 5.09 -7.22 -12.96
N GLY A 171 3.85 -7.59 -13.37
CA GLY A 171 2.63 -7.09 -12.75
C GLY A 171 2.40 -5.60 -13.00
N GLY A 172 2.76 -5.10 -14.21
CA GLY A 172 2.56 -3.71 -14.60
C GLY A 172 1.08 -3.37 -14.80
N GLY A 173 0.78 -2.10 -14.95
CA GLY A 173 -0.57 -1.57 -15.15
C GLY A 173 -0.96 -0.52 -14.12
N ALA A 174 -1.98 0.27 -14.46
CA ALA A 174 -2.45 1.36 -13.61
C ALA A 174 -3.15 0.85 -12.35
N LEU A 175 -3.98 -0.18 -12.47
CA LEU A 175 -4.79 -0.67 -11.36
C LEU A 175 -3.91 -1.16 -10.20
N LEU A 176 -2.96 -2.05 -10.45
CA LEU A 176 -2.09 -2.60 -9.40
C LEU A 176 -1.05 -1.58 -8.90
N ASP A 177 -0.58 -0.65 -9.76
CA ASP A 177 0.43 0.32 -9.33
C ASP A 177 -0.15 1.49 -8.55
N VAL A 178 -1.23 2.09 -9.03
CA VAL A 178 -1.84 3.30 -8.44
C VAL A 178 -3.33 3.15 -8.12
N GLY A 179 -4.11 2.37 -8.85
CA GLY A 179 -5.52 2.14 -8.54
C GLY A 179 -5.76 1.47 -7.19
N ILE A 180 -4.80 0.67 -6.71
CA ILE A 180 -4.83 0.11 -5.35
C ILE A 180 -4.98 1.21 -4.28
N TYR A 181 -4.39 2.40 -4.48
CA TYR A 181 -4.53 3.52 -3.55
C TYR A 181 -5.97 4.03 -3.49
N ASP A 182 -6.65 4.11 -4.64
CA ASP A 182 -8.04 4.56 -4.72
C ASP A 182 -8.99 3.53 -4.09
N VAL A 183 -8.80 2.25 -4.40
CA VAL A 183 -9.63 1.14 -3.88
C VAL A 183 -9.46 1.01 -2.35
N GLN A 184 -8.23 1.03 -1.84
CA GLN A 184 -8.00 0.97 -0.39
C GLN A 184 -8.56 2.18 0.36
N LEU A 185 -8.59 3.37 -0.29
CA LEU A 185 -9.20 4.55 0.32
C LEU A 185 -10.72 4.38 0.48
N ALA A 186 -11.39 3.85 -0.53
CA ALA A 186 -12.82 3.55 -0.46
C ALA A 186 -13.11 2.48 0.62
N SER A 187 -12.31 1.42 0.70
CA SER A 187 -12.38 0.41 1.76
C SER A 187 -12.19 1.02 3.15
N MET A 188 -11.19 1.87 3.34
CA MET A 188 -10.95 2.60 4.60
C MET A 188 -12.17 3.42 5.04
N VAL A 189 -12.90 4.02 4.10
CA VAL A 189 -14.05 4.87 4.40
C VAL A 189 -15.30 4.05 4.70
N PHE A 190 -15.57 3.00 3.94
CA PHE A 190 -16.81 2.24 4.05
C PHE A 190 -16.70 1.01 4.97
N GLY A 191 -15.50 0.48 5.20
CA GLY A 191 -15.26 -0.62 6.13
C GLY A 191 -15.85 -1.97 5.68
N GLU A 192 -16.18 -2.12 4.39
CA GLU A 192 -16.76 -3.33 3.82
C GLU A 192 -16.33 -3.52 2.36
N ALA A 193 -16.55 -4.71 1.80
CA ALA A 193 -16.38 -4.98 0.37
C ALA A 193 -17.50 -4.34 -0.45
N PRO A 194 -17.24 -3.92 -1.70
CA PRO A 194 -18.29 -3.46 -2.60
C PRO A 194 -19.26 -4.60 -2.95
N THR A 195 -20.54 -4.26 -3.05
CA THR A 195 -21.62 -5.20 -3.43
C THR A 195 -21.78 -5.31 -4.94
N GLU A 196 -21.43 -4.25 -5.68
CA GLU A 196 -21.42 -4.20 -7.14
C GLU A 196 -20.24 -3.38 -7.64
N ILE A 197 -19.69 -3.77 -8.80
CA ILE A 197 -18.56 -3.13 -9.46
C ILE A 197 -18.89 -2.93 -10.93
N ALA A 198 -18.71 -1.69 -11.43
CA ALA A 198 -18.71 -1.38 -12.85
C ALA A 198 -17.40 -0.68 -13.22
N ALA A 199 -16.65 -1.24 -14.15
CA ALA A 199 -15.32 -0.73 -14.47
C ALA A 199 -15.04 -0.76 -15.98
N LEU A 200 -14.41 0.32 -16.47
CA LEU A 200 -13.90 0.43 -17.85
C LEU A 200 -12.40 0.68 -17.81
N THR A 201 -11.70 0.12 -18.79
CA THR A 201 -10.25 0.27 -18.93
C THR A 201 -9.84 0.51 -20.38
N SER A 202 -8.65 1.06 -20.53
CA SER A 202 -7.90 1.08 -21.79
C SER A 202 -6.66 0.19 -21.64
N ILE A 203 -6.67 -0.96 -22.31
CA ILE A 203 -5.50 -1.83 -22.40
C ILE A 203 -4.53 -1.27 -23.45
N GLY A 204 -3.30 -1.04 -23.03
CA GLY A 204 -2.25 -0.52 -23.89
C GLY A 204 -1.60 -1.57 -24.79
N SER A 205 -0.69 -1.12 -25.65
CA SER A 205 0.02 -1.98 -26.61
C SER A 205 0.90 -3.05 -25.95
N THR A 206 1.22 -2.91 -24.68
CA THR A 206 2.02 -3.89 -23.92
C THR A 206 1.16 -4.95 -23.23
N GLY A 207 -0.17 -4.82 -23.27
CA GLY A 207 -1.11 -5.76 -22.65
C GLY A 207 -1.48 -5.43 -21.20
N VAL A 208 -1.00 -4.32 -20.64
CA VAL A 208 -1.41 -3.84 -19.32
C VAL A 208 -2.49 -2.77 -19.42
N ASP A 209 -3.27 -2.57 -18.36
CA ASP A 209 -4.21 -1.45 -18.25
C ASP A 209 -3.43 -0.13 -18.07
N GLU A 210 -3.69 0.82 -18.97
CA GLU A 210 -3.02 2.13 -18.94
C GLU A 210 -3.83 3.20 -18.21
N GLN A 211 -5.14 3.05 -18.17
CA GLN A 211 -6.08 3.90 -17.42
C GLN A 211 -7.40 3.19 -17.20
N SER A 212 -8.04 3.49 -16.07
CA SER A 212 -9.28 2.84 -15.67
C SER A 212 -10.19 3.80 -14.90
N ALA A 213 -11.50 3.62 -15.05
CA ALA A 213 -12.51 4.27 -14.24
C ALA A 213 -13.41 3.19 -13.63
N MET A 214 -13.72 3.34 -12.35
CA MET A 214 -14.44 2.36 -11.55
C MET A 214 -15.55 3.03 -10.75
N LEU A 215 -16.74 2.40 -10.73
CA LEU A 215 -17.83 2.69 -9.81
C LEU A 215 -18.03 1.47 -8.92
N LEU A 216 -17.90 1.67 -7.61
CA LEU A 216 -18.09 0.63 -6.61
C LEU A 216 -19.33 0.98 -5.79
N GLU A 217 -20.31 0.07 -5.72
CA GLU A 217 -21.48 0.21 -4.84
C GLU A 217 -21.24 -0.54 -3.55
N TYR A 218 -21.69 0.04 -2.45
CA TYR A 218 -21.62 -0.53 -1.09
C TYR A 218 -23.00 -0.61 -0.48
N SER A 219 -23.16 -1.29 0.64
CA SER A 219 -24.45 -1.43 1.30
C SER A 219 -25.12 -0.08 1.57
N GLY A 220 -26.47 -0.03 1.49
CA GLY A 220 -27.24 1.21 1.67
C GLY A 220 -27.12 2.20 0.51
N GLY A 221 -26.65 1.80 -0.69
CA GLY A 221 -26.50 2.64 -1.86
C GLY A 221 -25.39 3.68 -1.75
N ARG A 222 -24.37 3.42 -0.93
CA ARG A 222 -23.14 4.21 -0.85
C ARG A 222 -22.24 3.88 -2.04
N MET A 223 -21.48 4.84 -2.55
CA MET A 223 -20.75 4.66 -3.80
C MET A 223 -19.32 5.23 -3.71
N ALA A 224 -18.39 4.58 -4.41
CA ALA A 224 -17.10 5.17 -4.73
C ALA A 224 -16.96 5.35 -6.25
N GLN A 225 -16.48 6.53 -6.66
CA GLN A 225 -16.07 6.84 -8.03
C GLN A 225 -14.56 7.00 -8.04
N LEU A 226 -13.86 6.08 -8.67
CA LEU A 226 -12.41 5.96 -8.63
C LEU A 226 -11.82 5.99 -10.04
N SER A 227 -10.63 6.57 -10.21
CA SER A 227 -9.95 6.51 -11.50
C SER A 227 -8.43 6.51 -11.35
N CYS A 228 -7.76 5.68 -12.14
CA CYS A 228 -6.31 5.59 -12.15
C CYS A 228 -5.74 5.62 -13.56
N ALA A 229 -4.51 6.13 -13.70
CA ALA A 229 -3.85 6.21 -14.99
C ALA A 229 -2.32 6.21 -14.87
N ILE A 230 -1.64 5.60 -15.87
CA ILE A 230 -0.18 5.66 -16.02
C ILE A 230 0.25 6.38 -17.31
N ARG A 231 -0.69 6.96 -18.05
CA ARG A 231 -0.44 7.69 -19.32
C ARG A 231 -0.80 9.17 -19.25
N THR A 232 -1.49 9.60 -18.21
CA THR A 232 -1.90 10.98 -18.01
C THR A 232 -1.82 11.36 -16.53
N THR A 233 -1.57 12.64 -16.27
CA THR A 233 -1.60 13.18 -14.91
C THR A 233 -3.01 13.68 -14.63
N THR A 234 -3.58 13.27 -13.50
CA THR A 234 -4.92 13.66 -13.03
C THR A 234 -4.82 14.71 -11.90
N HIS A 235 -5.93 15.03 -11.24
CA HIS A 235 -5.95 16.08 -10.20
C HIS A 235 -5.26 15.66 -8.90
N HIS A 236 -5.23 14.34 -8.62
CA HIS A 236 -4.68 13.78 -7.39
C HIS A 236 -5.44 14.19 -6.13
N GLU A 237 -6.76 14.32 -6.22
CA GLU A 237 -7.65 14.68 -5.11
C GLU A 237 -8.43 13.45 -4.62
N ALA A 238 -8.78 13.47 -3.31
CA ALA A 238 -9.72 12.52 -2.75
C ALA A 238 -10.74 13.25 -1.87
N SER A 239 -12.04 12.94 -2.05
CA SER A 239 -13.14 13.62 -1.37
C SER A 239 -14.14 12.62 -0.82
N PHE A 240 -14.61 12.87 0.41
CA PHE A 240 -15.65 12.09 1.11
C PHE A 240 -16.86 12.99 1.31
N PHE A 241 -18.01 12.58 0.80
CA PHE A 241 -19.24 13.35 0.82
C PHE A 241 -20.23 12.72 1.79
N GLY A 242 -20.47 13.40 2.89
CA GLY A 242 -21.45 13.02 3.91
C GLY A 242 -22.73 13.85 3.83
N THR A 243 -23.75 13.44 4.60
CA THR A 243 -25.04 14.12 4.66
C THR A 243 -24.96 15.49 5.35
N GLU A 244 -24.03 15.67 6.29
CA GLU A 244 -23.85 16.89 7.09
C GLU A 244 -22.62 17.70 6.68
N GLY A 245 -21.72 17.12 5.90
CA GLY A 245 -20.49 17.78 5.47
C GLY A 245 -19.70 16.98 4.45
N ARG A 246 -18.56 17.51 4.07
CA ARG A 246 -17.60 16.81 3.20
C ARG A 246 -16.18 17.05 3.68
N LEU A 247 -15.30 16.11 3.37
CA LEU A 247 -13.86 16.22 3.61
C LEU A 247 -13.13 16.01 2.28
N ARG A 248 -12.08 16.80 2.03
CA ARG A 248 -11.14 16.56 0.94
C ARG A 248 -9.72 16.41 1.49
N LEU A 249 -9.04 15.36 1.08
CA LEU A 249 -7.60 15.24 1.16
C LEU A 249 -6.99 16.03 0.02
N GLU A 250 -6.15 17.01 0.33
CA GLU A 250 -5.59 17.92 -0.67
C GLU A 250 -4.52 17.21 -1.51
N ALA A 251 -4.40 17.65 -2.75
CA ALA A 251 -3.46 17.07 -3.71
C ALA A 251 -1.98 17.26 -3.30
N PRO A 252 -1.13 16.26 -3.50
CA PRO A 252 -1.44 14.88 -3.91
C PRO A 252 -1.89 14.03 -2.72
N TRP A 253 -3.15 13.60 -2.70
CA TRP A 253 -3.83 13.05 -1.52
C TRP A 253 -3.12 11.88 -0.83
N TRP A 254 -2.47 10.98 -1.59
CA TRP A 254 -1.78 9.78 -1.03
C TRP A 254 -0.49 10.11 -0.26
N ARG A 255 0.00 11.34 -0.33
CA ARG A 255 1.17 11.86 0.41
C ARG A 255 0.98 13.30 0.88
N GLY A 256 -0.27 13.79 0.84
CA GLY A 256 -0.62 15.14 1.22
C GLY A 256 -0.43 15.42 2.70
N THR A 257 -0.27 16.69 3.02
CA THR A 257 -0.10 17.17 4.40
C THR A 257 -1.26 18.08 4.84
N ALA A 258 -2.33 18.16 4.05
CA ALA A 258 -3.48 18.99 4.36
C ALA A 258 -4.79 18.29 3.99
N LEU A 259 -5.83 18.61 4.75
CA LEU A 259 -7.21 18.27 4.45
C LEU A 259 -8.12 19.47 4.71
N THR A 260 -9.23 19.54 3.99
CA THR A 260 -10.24 20.57 4.16
C THR A 260 -11.60 19.96 4.48
N VAL A 261 -12.28 20.50 5.47
CA VAL A 261 -13.63 20.08 5.90
C VAL A 261 -14.63 21.19 5.62
N TRP A 262 -15.75 20.86 5.03
CA TRP A 262 -16.91 21.74 4.83
C TRP A 262 -18.09 21.16 5.57
N MET A 263 -18.63 21.94 6.52
CA MET A 263 -19.83 21.59 7.28
C MET A 263 -21.08 22.29 6.72
N ARG A 264 -22.27 21.79 7.04
CA ARG A 264 -23.55 22.44 6.70
C ARG A 264 -24.40 22.61 7.96
N PRO A 265 -24.76 23.88 8.36
CA PRO A 265 -24.25 25.14 7.82
C PRO A 265 -22.78 25.37 8.20
N GLY A 266 -22.04 26.08 7.36
CA GLY A 266 -20.63 26.38 7.60
C GLY A 266 -20.05 27.35 6.56
N PRO A 267 -18.80 27.77 6.73
CA PRO A 267 -18.15 28.70 5.81
C PRO A 267 -18.02 28.09 4.39
N GLU A 268 -18.26 28.87 3.36
CA GLU A 268 -18.17 28.44 1.95
C GLU A 268 -16.78 27.89 1.59
N GLY A 269 -15.71 28.45 2.13
CA GLY A 269 -14.34 28.02 1.91
C GLY A 269 -13.92 26.73 2.61
N GLY A 270 -14.72 26.26 3.60
CA GLY A 270 -14.33 25.16 4.49
C GLY A 270 -13.21 25.54 5.46
N GLU A 271 -12.81 24.57 6.27
CA GLU A 271 -11.68 24.70 7.22
C GLU A 271 -10.54 23.78 6.81
N THR A 272 -9.40 24.35 6.44
CA THR A 272 -8.21 23.58 6.08
C THR A 272 -7.32 23.41 7.30
N SER A 273 -6.90 22.17 7.54
CA SER A 273 -5.89 21.84 8.55
C SER A 273 -4.66 21.19 7.91
N HIS A 274 -3.49 21.48 8.49
CA HIS A 274 -2.20 20.98 8.01
C HIS A 274 -1.61 19.97 8.97
N HIS A 275 -1.15 18.86 8.47
CA HIS A 275 -0.59 17.73 9.19
C HIS A 275 0.76 17.34 8.58
N PRO A 276 1.79 18.21 8.70
CA PRO A 276 3.10 17.94 8.14
C PRO A 276 3.79 16.77 8.88
N TYR A 277 4.71 16.12 8.19
CA TYR A 277 5.57 15.09 8.74
C TYR A 277 7.00 15.27 8.21
N GLU A 278 7.96 14.78 8.97
CA GLU A 278 9.35 14.75 8.52
C GLU A 278 9.58 13.61 7.51
N GLY A 279 10.64 13.74 6.72
CA GLY A 279 11.08 12.69 5.80
C GLY A 279 10.12 12.46 4.64
N ASN A 280 9.93 11.21 4.31
CA ASN A 280 9.19 10.77 3.12
C ASN A 280 7.87 10.04 3.41
N GLY A 281 7.53 9.83 4.68
CA GLY A 281 6.27 9.23 5.13
C GLY A 281 6.31 7.71 5.38
N TYR A 282 7.27 6.97 4.85
CA TYR A 282 7.37 5.51 5.04
C TYR A 282 7.68 5.10 6.48
N GLN A 283 8.24 6.00 7.30
CA GLN A 283 8.45 5.74 8.73
C GLN A 283 7.15 5.48 9.48
N HIS A 284 6.02 6.00 9.03
CA HIS A 284 4.76 5.85 9.77
C HIS A 284 4.22 4.41 9.69
N GLU A 285 4.32 3.73 8.55
CA GLU A 285 3.95 2.31 8.47
C GLU A 285 4.94 1.42 9.22
N ALA A 286 6.24 1.75 9.16
CA ALA A 286 7.25 1.05 9.96
C ALA A 286 7.00 1.21 11.46
N ALA A 287 6.62 2.40 11.93
CA ALA A 287 6.24 2.65 13.32
C ALA A 287 5.04 1.79 13.74
N GLU A 288 4.03 1.65 12.89
CA GLU A 288 2.88 0.76 13.16
C GLU A 288 3.33 -0.70 13.32
N VAL A 289 4.18 -1.21 12.42
CA VAL A 289 4.75 -2.56 12.56
C VAL A 289 5.46 -2.71 13.92
N MET A 290 6.29 -1.73 14.30
CA MET A 290 7.01 -1.77 15.57
C MET A 290 6.07 -1.75 16.79
N VAL A 291 5.00 -0.95 16.74
CA VAL A 291 3.96 -0.90 17.78
C VAL A 291 3.26 -2.27 17.91
N CYS A 292 2.85 -2.85 16.78
CA CYS A 292 2.19 -4.16 16.75
C CYS A 292 3.10 -5.27 17.30
N LEU A 293 4.35 -5.32 16.86
CA LEU A 293 5.31 -6.32 17.33
C LEU A 293 5.57 -6.22 18.84
N ARG A 294 5.74 -5.01 19.38
CA ARG A 294 5.91 -4.79 20.82
C ARG A 294 4.68 -5.15 21.64
N ALA A 295 3.50 -5.04 21.04
CA ALA A 295 2.23 -5.46 21.65
C ALA A 295 1.93 -6.95 21.48
N GLY A 296 2.78 -7.72 20.78
CA GLY A 296 2.56 -9.13 20.49
C GLY A 296 1.40 -9.39 19.51
N LYS A 297 1.00 -8.37 18.73
CA LYS A 297 -0.03 -8.50 17.69
C LYS A 297 0.55 -9.20 16.47
N LEU A 298 -0.29 -9.91 15.73
CA LEU A 298 0.07 -10.61 14.49
C LEU A 298 -0.38 -9.86 13.22
N GLU A 299 -1.17 -8.81 13.37
CA GLU A 299 -1.63 -7.90 12.31
C GLU A 299 -1.92 -6.51 12.87
N SER A 300 -2.05 -5.50 12.00
CA SER A 300 -2.44 -4.15 12.38
C SER A 300 -3.95 -3.98 12.40
N ASP A 301 -4.48 -3.27 13.39
CA ASP A 301 -5.89 -2.87 13.41
C ASP A 301 -6.21 -1.80 12.34
N ILE A 302 -5.18 -1.10 11.82
CA ILE A 302 -5.33 -0.05 10.80
C ILE A 302 -5.35 -0.64 9.39
N MET A 303 -4.65 -1.76 9.19
CA MET A 303 -4.58 -2.51 7.94
C MET A 303 -4.72 -4.01 8.23
N PRO A 304 -5.92 -4.48 8.61
CA PRO A 304 -6.15 -5.88 8.94
C PRO A 304 -5.96 -6.78 7.72
N LEU A 305 -5.51 -8.01 7.93
CA LEU A 305 -5.28 -8.97 6.86
C LEU A 305 -6.56 -9.36 6.10
N ASP A 306 -7.71 -9.41 6.80
CA ASP A 306 -8.99 -9.68 6.13
C ASP A 306 -9.40 -8.52 5.21
N GLU A 307 -9.08 -7.27 5.57
CA GLU A 307 -9.27 -6.13 4.67
C GLU A 307 -8.32 -6.21 3.47
N THR A 308 -7.06 -6.58 3.68
CA THR A 308 -6.09 -6.81 2.59
C THR A 308 -6.62 -7.86 1.60
N LEU A 309 -7.19 -8.97 2.09
CA LEU A 309 -7.83 -9.98 1.23
C LEU A 309 -9.01 -9.40 0.43
N SER A 310 -9.89 -8.66 1.10
CA SER A 310 -11.04 -8.00 0.45
C SER A 310 -10.61 -7.00 -0.63
N LEU A 311 -9.53 -6.26 -0.40
CA LEU A 311 -8.95 -5.35 -1.40
C LEU A 311 -8.46 -6.13 -2.62
N MET A 312 -7.73 -7.21 -2.43
CA MET A 312 -7.25 -8.04 -3.54
C MET A 312 -8.39 -8.72 -4.30
N GLU A 313 -9.44 -9.17 -3.62
CA GLU A 313 -10.67 -9.69 -4.24
C GLU A 313 -11.39 -8.62 -5.08
N THR A 314 -11.43 -7.39 -4.59
CA THR A 314 -11.99 -6.25 -5.33
C THR A 314 -11.17 -5.94 -6.60
N LEU A 315 -9.84 -5.93 -6.51
CA LEU A 315 -8.97 -5.72 -7.67
C LEU A 315 -9.12 -6.85 -8.69
N ASP A 316 -9.26 -8.10 -8.25
CA ASP A 316 -9.51 -9.24 -9.14
C ASP A 316 -10.87 -9.11 -9.84
N ALA A 317 -11.91 -8.72 -9.12
CA ALA A 317 -13.26 -8.52 -9.68
C ALA A 317 -13.29 -7.37 -10.72
N VAL A 318 -12.51 -6.31 -10.49
CA VAL A 318 -12.31 -5.22 -11.47
C VAL A 318 -11.61 -5.75 -12.72
N ARG A 319 -10.48 -6.46 -12.59
CA ARG A 319 -9.72 -7.03 -13.72
C ARG A 319 -10.52 -8.06 -14.52
N ALA A 320 -11.35 -8.84 -13.84
CA ALA A 320 -12.20 -9.85 -14.47
C ALA A 320 -13.16 -9.25 -15.51
N GLN A 321 -13.68 -8.03 -15.28
CA GLN A 321 -14.53 -7.32 -16.24
C GLN A 321 -13.80 -6.96 -17.54
N TRP A 322 -12.48 -6.86 -17.47
CA TRP A 322 -11.62 -6.48 -18.61
C TRP A 322 -10.98 -7.70 -19.30
N GLY A 323 -11.09 -8.88 -18.69
CA GLY A 323 -10.37 -10.07 -19.14
C GLY A 323 -8.85 -9.94 -18.97
N LEU A 324 -8.37 -9.06 -18.09
CA LEU A 324 -6.95 -8.87 -17.84
C LEU A 324 -6.43 -9.94 -16.87
N VAL A 325 -5.57 -10.81 -17.38
CA VAL A 325 -4.89 -11.89 -16.65
C VAL A 325 -3.39 -11.72 -16.82
N TYR A 326 -2.64 -11.84 -15.74
CA TYR A 326 -1.19 -11.75 -15.79
C TYR A 326 -0.57 -13.12 -16.10
N PRO A 327 0.62 -13.18 -16.78
CA PRO A 327 1.22 -14.45 -17.21
C PRO A 327 1.55 -15.45 -16.09
N MET A 328 1.70 -14.98 -14.84
CA MET A 328 2.05 -15.82 -13.69
C MET A 328 0.83 -16.30 -12.86
N GLU A 329 -0.39 -16.06 -13.32
CA GLU A 329 -1.62 -16.48 -12.61
C GLU A 329 -2.02 -17.92 -12.86
#